data_cfe4b1c0098c4a3080ae65de5582fe81
#
_entry.id   cfe4b1c0098c4a3080ae65de5582fe81
#
_cell.length_a   1.000
_cell.length_b   1.000
_cell.length_c   1.000
_cell.angle_alpha   90.00
_cell.angle_beta   90.00
_cell.angle_gamma   90.00
#
_symmetry.space_group_name_H-M   'P 1'
#
loop_
_entity.id
_entity.type
_entity.pdbx_description
1 polymer ?
#
loop_
_entity_poly.entity_id
_entity_poly.type
_entity_poly.pdbx_seq_one_letter_code
_entity_poly.pdbx_strand_id
1 'polypeptide(L)'
;MNVKKNKKYIFTFAIIFLFLSKLNAFSKNDFSFSIEPNFGFSYGKLGEYLFTSSSENRYMVSSLDWNIKPAFEYGGDFEVDFKNLSLNAGIKSFLPLKCGFMYDSDYNSTIKTNFCTLENNINKGFDTFITISYFFDFKNGFCFAPSLQANFSYYDFSANNGSGYFGSTAITGNPYDVSYNSPNAKFAKSVSGIDYKKETFYTFAGFILKFSHKKWHFHLGTYLSPYSYSYAVDYHRDERNISEESKADYYLLERTINYLSRMKEELKIQYDLKSFFGITFKASFIYGGISEGLFATNRYRSSHSSGIFQNSSEWIVTGQPCGENIILLNFDLGCFFKF
;
A
#
# COMPACT_ATOMS: atom_id res chain seq x y z
N MET A 1 33.27 -7.61 5.36
CA MET A 1 32.15 -8.53 5.70
C MET A 1 31.54 -8.11 7.06
N ASN A 2 30.30 -7.67 7.08
CA ASN A 2 29.72 -6.86 8.17
C ASN A 2 29.16 -7.73 9.32
N VAL A 3 29.96 -7.97 10.35
CA VAL A 3 29.57 -8.72 11.58
C VAL A 3 28.55 -7.98 12.46
N LYS A 4 28.32 -6.68 12.24
CA LYS A 4 27.35 -5.87 13.04
C LYS A 4 25.87 -6.11 12.72
N LYS A 5 25.53 -6.60 11.51
CA LYS A 5 24.11 -6.85 11.13
C LYS A 5 23.51 -8.08 11.82
N ASN A 6 24.30 -9.09 12.11
CA ASN A 6 23.79 -10.35 12.69
C ASN A 6 23.43 -10.25 14.18
N LYS A 7 23.99 -9.28 14.93
CA LYS A 7 23.71 -9.14 16.37
C LYS A 7 22.26 -8.70 16.67
N LYS A 8 21.63 -7.91 15.79
CA LYS A 8 20.22 -7.50 15.99
C LYS A 8 19.25 -8.68 15.90
N TYR A 9 19.45 -9.58 14.93
CA TYR A 9 18.56 -10.73 14.75
C TYR A 9 18.73 -11.77 15.88
N ILE A 10 19.97 -11.95 16.38
CA ILE A 10 20.26 -12.84 17.52
C ILE A 10 19.57 -12.32 18.77
N PHE A 11 19.57 -11.01 19.01
CA PHE A 11 18.92 -10.39 20.17
C PHE A 11 17.40 -10.52 20.11
N THR A 12 16.79 -10.32 18.93
CA THR A 12 15.36 -10.53 18.71
C THR A 12 14.96 -11.99 18.91
N PHE A 13 15.73 -12.93 18.37
CA PHE A 13 15.51 -14.37 18.58
C PHE A 13 15.67 -14.78 20.06
N ALA A 14 16.65 -14.21 20.76
CA ALA A 14 16.87 -14.48 22.19
C ALA A 14 15.72 -13.95 23.05
N ILE A 15 15.14 -12.79 22.74
CA ILE A 15 13.95 -12.26 23.43
C ILE A 15 12.74 -13.16 23.19
N ILE A 16 12.50 -13.59 21.96
CA ILE A 16 11.41 -14.53 21.61
C ILE A 16 11.62 -15.86 22.35
N PHE A 17 12.83 -16.39 22.39
CA PHE A 17 13.15 -17.64 23.08
C PHE A 17 13.04 -17.52 24.61
N LEU A 18 13.41 -16.38 25.20
CA LEU A 18 13.23 -16.09 26.63
C LEU A 18 11.73 -15.92 26.98
N PHE A 19 10.93 -15.37 26.08
CA PHE A 19 9.48 -15.30 26.25
C PHE A 19 8.86 -16.72 26.20
N LEU A 20 9.25 -17.52 25.21
CA LEU A 20 8.79 -18.91 25.04
C LEU A 20 9.21 -19.82 26.19
N SER A 21 10.41 -19.62 26.76
CA SER A 21 10.88 -20.42 27.91
C SER A 21 10.16 -20.13 29.24
N LYS A 22 9.58 -18.93 29.37
CA LYS A 22 8.74 -18.58 30.55
C LYS A 22 7.29 -19.08 30.42
N LEU A 23 6.84 -19.49 29.22
CA LEU A 23 5.49 -20.02 29.01
C LEU A 23 5.23 -21.35 29.75
N ASN A 24 6.26 -22.09 30.11
CA ASN A 24 6.14 -23.32 30.91
C ASN A 24 5.64 -23.11 32.38
N ALA A 25 5.54 -21.85 32.84
CA ALA A 25 5.03 -21.50 34.15
C ALA A 25 3.52 -21.26 34.21
N PHE A 26 2.83 -21.29 33.05
CA PHE A 26 1.40 -21.03 32.94
C PHE A 26 0.61 -22.34 32.87
N SER A 27 -0.61 -22.33 33.37
CA SER A 27 -1.53 -23.46 33.26
C SER A 27 -1.82 -23.70 31.76
N LYS A 28 -1.74 -24.97 31.34
CA LYS A 28 -2.00 -25.39 29.95
C LYS A 28 -3.38 -24.97 29.44
N ASN A 29 -4.32 -24.69 30.33
CA ASN A 29 -5.69 -24.29 29.98
C ASN A 29 -5.85 -22.79 29.72
N ASP A 30 -4.83 -21.98 30.02
CA ASP A 30 -4.88 -20.51 29.85
C ASP A 30 -4.24 -20.04 28.54
N PHE A 31 -3.63 -20.95 27.78
CA PHE A 31 -2.85 -20.64 26.61
C PHE A 31 -3.27 -21.48 25.41
N SER A 32 -3.50 -20.82 24.30
CA SER A 32 -3.68 -21.48 22.99
C SER A 32 -2.90 -20.77 21.90
N PHE A 33 -2.52 -21.48 20.85
CA PHE A 33 -2.01 -20.85 19.66
C PHE A 33 -2.58 -21.48 18.40
N SER A 34 -2.63 -20.69 17.35
CA SER A 34 -3.06 -21.16 16.03
C SER A 34 -2.15 -20.64 14.93
N ILE A 35 -2.05 -21.42 13.85
CA ILE A 35 -1.37 -21.09 12.62
C ILE A 35 -2.39 -21.18 11.50
N GLU A 36 -2.40 -20.21 10.61
CA GLU A 36 -3.38 -20.11 9.53
C GLU A 36 -2.69 -19.75 8.20
N PRO A 37 -2.17 -20.75 7.44
CA PRO A 37 -1.76 -20.52 6.07
C PRO A 37 -2.97 -20.10 5.21
N ASN A 38 -2.76 -19.16 4.33
CA ASN A 38 -3.79 -18.61 3.46
C ASN A 38 -3.27 -18.29 2.06
N PHE A 39 -4.20 -18.24 1.12
CA PHE A 39 -4.00 -17.79 -0.25
C PHE A 39 -5.17 -16.90 -0.64
N GLY A 40 -4.90 -15.82 -1.36
CA GLY A 40 -5.92 -14.86 -1.68
C GLY A 40 -5.60 -13.96 -2.85
N PHE A 41 -6.34 -12.87 -2.92
CA PHE A 41 -6.09 -11.80 -3.89
C PHE A 41 -6.55 -10.46 -3.34
N SER A 42 -5.86 -9.41 -3.82
CA SER A 42 -6.20 -8.02 -3.57
C SER A 42 -6.80 -7.38 -4.82
N TYR A 43 -7.77 -6.47 -4.62
CA TYR A 43 -8.42 -5.69 -5.66
C TYR A 43 -8.60 -4.24 -5.21
N GLY A 44 -8.18 -3.28 -6.05
CA GLY A 44 -8.32 -1.86 -5.71
C GLY A 44 -7.35 -0.97 -6.43
N LYS A 45 -6.85 0.06 -5.74
CA LYS A 45 -5.84 0.98 -6.29
C LYS A 45 -5.03 1.68 -5.20
N LEU A 46 -3.82 2.05 -5.57
CA LEU A 46 -3.00 3.05 -4.91
C LEU A 46 -2.97 4.28 -5.81
N GLY A 47 -3.28 5.44 -5.27
CA GLY A 47 -3.22 6.70 -6.01
C GLY A 47 -2.06 7.56 -5.53
N GLU A 48 -1.46 8.25 -6.48
CA GLU A 48 -0.38 9.21 -6.31
C GLU A 48 -0.79 10.51 -6.98
N TYR A 49 -0.61 11.63 -6.31
CA TYR A 49 -1.13 12.92 -6.75
C TYR A 49 -0.11 14.02 -6.53
N LEU A 50 0.00 14.92 -7.51
CA LEU A 50 0.79 16.13 -7.39
C LEU A 50 -0.12 17.35 -7.52
N PHE A 51 0.07 18.34 -6.65
CA PHE A 51 -0.73 19.55 -6.61
C PHE A 51 0.13 20.80 -6.91
N THR A 52 -0.53 21.89 -7.31
CA THR A 52 0.16 23.19 -7.42
C THR A 52 0.67 23.65 -6.06
N SER A 53 1.78 24.42 -6.07
CA SER A 53 2.34 25.03 -4.86
C SER A 53 1.52 26.21 -4.31
N SER A 54 0.60 26.78 -5.10
CA SER A 54 -0.24 27.90 -4.67
C SER A 54 -1.31 27.44 -3.68
N SER A 55 -1.39 28.11 -2.53
CA SER A 55 -2.44 27.86 -1.53
C SER A 55 -3.79 28.44 -1.92
N GLU A 56 -3.82 29.51 -2.74
CA GLU A 56 -5.06 30.20 -3.10
C GLU A 56 -5.83 29.53 -4.26
N ASN A 57 -5.10 28.89 -5.19
CA ASN A 57 -5.68 28.20 -6.35
C ASN A 57 -5.08 26.79 -6.47
N ARG A 58 -5.30 25.99 -5.44
CA ARG A 58 -4.77 24.64 -5.38
C ARG A 58 -5.58 23.70 -6.27
N TYR A 59 -4.93 23.10 -7.25
CA TYR A 59 -5.50 22.04 -8.09
C TYR A 59 -4.48 20.93 -8.34
N MET A 60 -4.98 19.77 -8.72
CA MET A 60 -4.16 18.63 -9.10
C MET A 60 -3.47 18.90 -10.43
N VAL A 61 -2.16 18.68 -10.52
CA VAL A 61 -1.38 18.82 -11.77
C VAL A 61 -1.03 17.46 -12.37
N SER A 62 -0.91 16.42 -11.56
CA SER A 62 -0.69 15.05 -12.02
C SER A 62 -1.36 14.04 -11.12
N SER A 63 -1.77 12.91 -11.67
CA SER A 63 -2.23 11.74 -10.93
C SER A 63 -1.78 10.45 -11.59
N LEU A 64 -1.26 9.52 -10.78
CA LEU A 64 -0.94 8.16 -11.14
C LEU A 64 -1.84 7.22 -10.33
N ASP A 65 -2.71 6.48 -11.01
CA ASP A 65 -3.58 5.48 -10.38
C ASP A 65 -3.04 4.08 -10.69
N TRP A 66 -2.39 3.45 -9.71
CA TRP A 66 -1.84 2.10 -9.76
C TRP A 66 -2.93 1.09 -9.43
N ASN A 67 -3.62 0.59 -10.44
CA ASN A 67 -4.70 -0.37 -10.22
C ASN A 67 -4.17 -1.77 -9.92
N ILE A 68 -4.83 -2.43 -8.97
CA ILE A 68 -4.63 -3.80 -8.55
C ILE A 68 -5.91 -4.57 -8.89
N LYS A 69 -5.89 -5.42 -9.96
CA LYS A 69 -7.12 -6.04 -10.52
C LYS A 69 -6.87 -7.38 -11.22
N PRO A 70 -6.67 -8.51 -10.53
CA PRO A 70 -6.26 -8.68 -9.14
C PRO A 70 -4.74 -8.79 -8.98
N ALA A 71 -4.24 -8.67 -7.75
CA ALA A 71 -2.93 -9.18 -7.36
C ALA A 71 -3.13 -10.40 -6.46
N PHE A 72 -2.55 -11.54 -6.83
CA PHE A 72 -2.63 -12.77 -6.03
C PHE A 72 -1.59 -12.75 -4.92
N GLU A 73 -1.97 -13.27 -3.75
CA GLU A 73 -1.14 -13.26 -2.56
C GLU A 73 -1.20 -14.61 -1.83
N TYR A 74 -0.15 -14.91 -1.08
CA TYR A 74 -0.05 -16.06 -0.20
C TYR A 74 0.63 -15.64 1.10
N GLY A 75 0.30 -16.33 2.17
CA GLY A 75 0.85 -15.97 3.46
C GLY A 75 0.36 -16.83 4.59
N GLY A 76 0.34 -16.24 5.77
CA GLY A 76 -0.20 -16.88 6.94
C GLY A 76 -0.21 -15.97 8.15
N ASP A 77 -1.09 -16.33 9.09
CA ASP A 77 -1.24 -15.67 10.37
C ASP A 77 -0.85 -16.62 11.50
N PHE A 78 -0.41 -16.03 12.58
CA PHE A 78 -0.10 -16.69 13.84
C PHE A 78 -0.85 -15.97 14.95
N GLU A 79 -1.69 -16.67 15.71
CA GLU A 79 -2.47 -16.13 16.82
C GLU A 79 -2.11 -16.86 18.12
N VAL A 80 -1.87 -16.09 19.16
CA VAL A 80 -1.60 -16.56 20.53
C VAL A 80 -2.62 -15.93 21.44
N ASP A 81 -3.38 -16.78 22.12
CA ASP A 81 -4.31 -16.35 23.15
C ASP A 81 -3.79 -16.72 24.53
N PHE A 82 -3.85 -15.76 25.44
CA PHE A 82 -3.59 -15.94 26.88
C PHE A 82 -4.73 -15.33 27.67
N LYS A 83 -5.62 -16.18 28.20
CA LYS A 83 -6.87 -15.74 28.85
C LYS A 83 -7.67 -14.84 27.90
N ASN A 84 -7.85 -13.60 28.31
CA ASN A 84 -8.59 -12.59 27.55
C ASN A 84 -7.70 -11.78 26.58
N LEU A 85 -6.38 -11.95 26.63
CA LEU A 85 -5.44 -11.26 25.75
C LEU A 85 -5.14 -12.12 24.53
N SER A 86 -5.23 -11.51 23.34
CA SER A 86 -4.85 -12.13 22.06
C SER A 86 -3.78 -11.30 21.37
N LEU A 87 -2.77 -11.98 20.85
CA LEU A 87 -1.76 -11.43 19.96
C LEU A 87 -1.87 -12.16 18.62
N ASN A 88 -2.15 -11.41 17.55
CA ASN A 88 -2.21 -11.93 16.20
C ASN A 88 -1.16 -11.22 15.34
N ALA A 89 -0.39 -11.98 14.56
CA ALA A 89 0.59 -11.45 13.62
C ALA A 89 0.48 -12.20 12.30
N GLY A 90 0.66 -11.49 11.20
CA GLY A 90 0.61 -12.12 9.88
C GLY A 90 1.53 -11.47 8.87
N ILE A 91 1.82 -12.24 7.83
CA ILE A 91 2.56 -11.79 6.66
C ILE A 91 1.93 -12.39 5.41
N LYS A 92 1.82 -11.57 4.37
CA LYS A 92 1.40 -11.96 3.03
C LYS A 92 2.40 -11.44 2.02
N SER A 93 2.67 -12.22 1.00
CA SER A 93 3.53 -11.85 -0.13
C SER A 93 2.74 -11.93 -1.42
N PHE A 94 2.95 -10.97 -2.31
CA PHE A 94 2.31 -10.94 -3.62
C PHE A 94 3.07 -11.79 -4.62
N LEU A 95 2.34 -12.47 -5.51
CA LEU A 95 2.94 -13.15 -6.66
C LEU A 95 3.35 -12.09 -7.70
N PRO A 96 4.57 -12.20 -8.28
CA PRO A 96 5.06 -11.25 -9.29
C PRO A 96 4.37 -11.47 -10.64
N LEU A 97 3.22 -10.85 -10.81
CA LEU A 97 2.34 -11.01 -11.98
C LEU A 97 1.79 -9.65 -12.43
N LYS A 98 1.26 -9.62 -13.65
CA LYS A 98 0.42 -8.51 -14.12
C LYS A 98 -0.79 -8.39 -13.20
N CYS A 99 -1.01 -7.20 -12.67
CA CYS A 99 -2.08 -6.92 -11.71
C CYS A 99 -3.05 -5.82 -12.15
N GLY A 100 -3.03 -5.41 -13.43
CA GLY A 100 -3.97 -4.43 -13.96
C GLY A 100 -3.32 -3.40 -14.87
N PHE A 101 -3.74 -2.14 -14.71
CA PHE A 101 -3.22 -1.00 -15.46
C PHE A 101 -2.88 0.15 -14.51
N MET A 102 -1.86 0.90 -14.87
CA MET A 102 -1.58 2.21 -14.31
C MET A 102 -2.16 3.27 -15.25
N TYR A 103 -2.85 4.27 -14.70
CA TYR A 103 -3.35 5.43 -15.40
C TYR A 103 -2.56 6.66 -14.98
N ASP A 104 -1.93 7.31 -15.95
CA ASP A 104 -1.22 8.55 -15.76
C ASP A 104 -2.04 9.69 -16.38
N SER A 105 -2.25 10.75 -15.64
CA SER A 105 -3.05 11.90 -16.07
C SER A 105 -2.43 13.20 -15.62
N ASP A 106 -2.22 14.12 -16.56
CA ASP A 106 -1.78 15.48 -16.27
C ASP A 106 -2.91 16.47 -16.46
N TYR A 107 -2.88 17.55 -15.68
CA TYR A 107 -3.92 18.57 -15.67
C TYR A 107 -3.34 19.99 -15.75
N ASN A 108 -4.08 20.86 -16.43
CA ASN A 108 -3.96 22.30 -16.31
C ASN A 108 -5.26 22.84 -15.72
N SER A 109 -5.22 23.23 -14.45
CA SER A 109 -6.42 23.57 -13.69
C SER A 109 -7.43 22.40 -13.68
N THR A 110 -8.61 22.57 -14.24
CA THR A 110 -9.65 21.52 -14.33
C THR A 110 -9.59 20.70 -15.62
N ILE A 111 -8.71 21.05 -16.54
CA ILE A 111 -8.60 20.40 -17.86
C ILE A 111 -7.57 19.29 -17.79
N LYS A 112 -7.98 18.05 -18.08
CA LYS A 112 -7.05 16.95 -18.28
C LYS A 112 -6.38 17.12 -19.65
N THR A 113 -5.07 17.30 -19.64
CA THR A 113 -4.28 17.58 -20.86
C THR A 113 -3.63 16.33 -21.42
N ASN A 114 -3.18 15.42 -20.56
CA ASN A 114 -2.58 14.16 -20.95
C ASN A 114 -3.30 13.01 -20.26
N PHE A 115 -3.36 11.86 -20.95
CA PHE A 115 -3.88 10.63 -20.38
C PHE A 115 -3.19 9.43 -21.01
N CYS A 116 -2.53 8.63 -20.17
CA CYS A 116 -1.84 7.43 -20.60
C CYS A 116 -2.35 6.22 -19.81
N THR A 117 -2.31 5.07 -20.46
CA THR A 117 -2.61 3.77 -19.87
C THR A 117 -1.42 2.85 -20.08
N LEU A 118 -0.87 2.30 -19.00
CA LEU A 118 0.26 1.37 -19.01
C LEU A 118 -0.16 0.07 -18.35
N GLU A 119 0.41 -1.05 -18.80
CA GLU A 119 0.24 -2.35 -18.13
C GLU A 119 0.97 -2.34 -16.79
N ASN A 120 0.26 -2.61 -15.68
CA ASN A 120 0.82 -2.64 -14.35
C ASN A 120 1.16 -4.06 -13.92
N ASN A 121 2.40 -4.27 -13.47
CA ASN A 121 2.89 -5.51 -12.91
C ASN A 121 3.36 -5.26 -11.47
N ILE A 122 3.02 -6.14 -10.56
CA ILE A 122 3.66 -6.19 -9.24
C ILE A 122 4.90 -7.08 -9.35
N ASN A 123 6.08 -6.51 -9.08
CA ASN A 123 7.36 -7.23 -9.12
C ASN A 123 7.64 -7.90 -7.80
N LYS A 124 7.36 -7.18 -6.71
CA LYS A 124 7.47 -7.63 -5.31
C LYS A 124 6.47 -6.89 -4.47
N GLY A 125 6.02 -7.52 -3.43
CA GLY A 125 5.20 -6.85 -2.43
C GLY A 125 4.94 -7.77 -1.26
N PHE A 126 4.74 -7.15 -0.11
CA PHE A 126 4.30 -7.86 1.07
C PHE A 126 3.55 -6.91 2.02
N ASP A 127 2.62 -7.49 2.75
CA ASP A 127 1.91 -6.87 3.85
C ASP A 127 2.20 -7.65 5.12
N THR A 128 2.44 -6.96 6.22
CA THR A 128 2.60 -7.58 7.53
C THR A 128 1.86 -6.79 8.58
N PHE A 129 1.34 -7.49 9.58
CA PHE A 129 0.65 -6.84 10.68
C PHE A 129 0.92 -7.54 12.01
N ILE A 130 0.69 -6.79 13.07
CA ILE A 130 0.60 -7.28 14.43
C ILE A 130 -0.59 -6.61 15.13
N THR A 131 -1.45 -7.41 15.77
CA THR A 131 -2.66 -6.95 16.47
C THR A 131 -2.63 -7.43 17.91
N ILE A 132 -2.93 -6.55 18.86
CA ILE A 132 -3.14 -6.87 20.27
C ILE A 132 -4.59 -6.55 20.59
N SER A 133 -5.29 -7.52 21.19
CA SER A 133 -6.71 -7.41 21.53
C SER A 133 -6.97 -7.92 22.94
N TYR A 134 -7.90 -7.28 23.64
CA TYR A 134 -8.33 -7.76 24.96
C TYR A 134 -9.83 -8.06 24.92
N PHE A 135 -10.22 -9.34 25.12
CA PHE A 135 -11.58 -9.83 24.98
C PHE A 135 -12.39 -9.72 26.26
N PHE A 136 -13.58 -9.16 26.13
CA PHE A 136 -14.64 -9.18 27.11
C PHE A 136 -15.70 -10.16 26.63
N ASP A 137 -15.86 -11.26 27.38
CA ASP A 137 -16.83 -12.30 27.06
C ASP A 137 -18.20 -11.93 27.60
N PHE A 138 -19.18 -12.00 26.72
CA PHE A 138 -20.60 -11.85 27.08
C PHE A 138 -21.32 -13.20 26.97
N LYS A 139 -22.57 -13.23 27.42
CA LYS A 139 -23.40 -14.43 27.30
C LYS A 139 -23.65 -14.77 25.81
N ASN A 140 -23.95 -16.06 25.56
CA ASN A 140 -24.37 -16.57 24.23
C ASN A 140 -23.28 -16.56 23.14
N GLY A 141 -22.01 -16.67 23.50
CA GLY A 141 -20.92 -16.78 22.52
C GLY A 141 -20.53 -15.47 21.83
N PHE A 142 -20.95 -14.35 22.39
CA PHE A 142 -20.60 -13.03 21.91
C PHE A 142 -19.41 -12.45 22.73
N CYS A 143 -18.41 -11.87 22.03
CA CYS A 143 -17.28 -11.23 22.65
C CYS A 143 -17.01 -9.87 21.98
N PHE A 144 -16.51 -8.91 22.76
CA PHE A 144 -16.04 -7.62 22.29
C PHE A 144 -14.59 -7.44 22.69
N ALA A 145 -13.75 -6.91 21.77
CA ALA A 145 -12.36 -6.66 22.10
C ALA A 145 -11.88 -5.31 21.54
N PRO A 146 -11.53 -4.34 22.38
CA PRO A 146 -10.69 -3.22 21.97
C PRO A 146 -9.37 -3.77 21.44
N SER A 147 -8.88 -3.16 20.34
CA SER A 147 -7.74 -3.69 19.61
C SER A 147 -6.85 -2.59 19.08
N LEU A 148 -5.56 -2.83 19.11
CA LEU A 148 -4.54 -2.01 18.47
C LEU A 148 -3.80 -2.85 17.44
N GLN A 149 -3.58 -2.30 16.26
CA GLN A 149 -2.88 -2.97 15.17
C GLN A 149 -1.80 -2.06 14.59
N ALA A 150 -0.66 -2.62 14.23
CA ALA A 150 0.36 -1.99 13.41
C ALA A 150 0.51 -2.79 12.13
N ASN A 151 0.54 -2.09 11.00
CA ASN A 151 0.74 -2.68 9.67
C ASN A 151 1.93 -2.05 8.99
N PHE A 152 2.66 -2.85 8.23
CA PHE A 152 3.67 -2.39 7.28
C PHE A 152 3.43 -3.06 5.93
N SER A 153 3.40 -2.24 4.87
CA SER A 153 3.21 -2.69 3.49
C SER A 153 4.36 -2.20 2.61
N TYR A 154 4.79 -3.05 1.70
CA TYR A 154 5.75 -2.73 0.65
C TYR A 154 5.22 -3.16 -0.70
N TYR A 155 5.30 -2.28 -1.68
CA TYR A 155 4.93 -2.54 -3.07
C TYR A 155 6.04 -2.08 -4.01
N ASP A 156 6.34 -2.89 -5.02
CA ASP A 156 7.27 -2.60 -6.11
C ASP A 156 6.54 -2.93 -7.42
N PHE A 157 6.10 -1.89 -8.13
CA PHE A 157 5.39 -1.99 -9.39
C PHE A 157 6.27 -1.57 -10.56
N SER A 158 5.95 -2.12 -11.74
CA SER A 158 6.44 -1.60 -13.01
C SER A 158 5.29 -1.46 -13.99
N ALA A 159 5.15 -0.27 -14.57
CA ALA A 159 4.18 0.02 -15.61
C ALA A 159 4.88 0.17 -16.95
N ASN A 160 4.46 -0.60 -17.96
CA ASN A 160 5.07 -0.67 -19.28
C ASN A 160 4.02 -0.81 -20.38
N ASN A 161 4.46 -0.87 -21.63
CA ASN A 161 3.59 -1.09 -22.79
C ASN A 161 2.42 -0.09 -22.87
N GLY A 162 2.74 1.18 -22.62
CA GLY A 162 1.75 2.23 -22.53
C GLY A 162 1.37 2.83 -23.87
N SER A 163 0.17 3.39 -23.91
CA SER A 163 -0.29 4.29 -24.97
C SER A 163 -1.11 5.40 -24.36
N GLY A 164 -1.25 6.52 -25.07
CA GLY A 164 -1.97 7.65 -24.50
C GLY A 164 -2.20 8.80 -25.48
N TYR A 165 -2.88 9.81 -24.96
CA TYR A 165 -3.17 11.06 -25.67
C TYR A 165 -2.48 12.22 -24.96
N PHE A 166 -1.88 13.10 -25.75
CA PHE A 166 -1.16 14.28 -25.28
C PHE A 166 -1.76 15.53 -25.91
N GLY A 167 -2.02 16.54 -25.10
CA GLY A 167 -2.45 17.85 -25.55
C GLY A 167 -1.43 18.48 -26.51
N SER A 168 -1.92 19.24 -27.48
CA SER A 168 -1.09 19.86 -28.52
C SER A 168 -0.63 21.26 -28.10
N THR A 169 0.67 21.53 -28.20
CA THR A 169 1.26 22.88 -28.07
C THR A 169 0.94 23.81 -29.23
N ALA A 170 0.26 23.32 -30.30
CA ALA A 170 0.34 23.92 -31.60
C ALA A 170 -0.58 25.13 -31.84
N ILE A 171 -1.55 25.41 -30.95
CA ILE A 171 -2.59 26.42 -31.24
C ILE A 171 -2.33 27.75 -30.54
N THR A 172 -1.84 27.73 -29.29
CA THR A 172 -1.70 28.96 -28.47
C THR A 172 -0.29 29.22 -28.01
N GLY A 173 0.66 28.32 -28.29
CA GLY A 173 1.99 28.36 -27.70
C GLY A 173 2.04 27.86 -26.23
N ASN A 174 0.88 27.58 -25.63
CA ASN A 174 0.77 26.96 -24.31
C ASN A 174 0.45 25.46 -24.50
N PRO A 175 1.33 24.55 -24.06
CA PRO A 175 1.14 23.11 -24.28
C PRO A 175 -0.11 22.53 -23.63
N TYR A 176 -0.73 23.24 -22.71
CA TYR A 176 -1.76 22.72 -21.83
C TYR A 176 -3.17 23.25 -22.10
N ASP A 177 -3.39 23.93 -23.24
CA ASP A 177 -4.71 24.48 -23.56
C ASP A 177 -5.67 23.47 -24.20
N VAL A 178 -5.19 22.28 -24.54
CA VAL A 178 -5.97 21.26 -25.27
C VAL A 178 -6.25 20.06 -24.37
N SER A 179 -7.54 19.80 -24.14
CA SER A 179 -7.98 18.57 -23.46
C SER A 179 -7.54 17.31 -24.22
N TYR A 180 -7.22 16.24 -23.49
CA TYR A 180 -6.91 14.94 -24.11
C TYR A 180 -8.05 14.38 -24.97
N ASN A 181 -9.30 14.82 -24.76
CA ASN A 181 -10.46 14.48 -25.57
C ASN A 181 -10.62 15.38 -26.81
N SER A 182 -9.76 16.37 -26.99
CA SER A 182 -9.81 17.25 -28.14
C SER A 182 -9.43 16.52 -29.43
N PRO A 183 -10.05 16.82 -30.58
CA PRO A 183 -9.62 16.28 -31.86
C PRO A 183 -8.18 16.68 -32.25
N ASN A 184 -7.61 17.69 -31.58
CA ASN A 184 -6.23 18.12 -31.75
C ASN A 184 -5.21 17.40 -30.83
N ALA A 185 -5.66 16.57 -29.88
CA ALA A 185 -4.78 15.76 -29.05
C ALA A 185 -4.05 14.72 -29.92
N LYS A 186 -2.75 14.54 -29.64
CA LYS A 186 -1.92 13.57 -30.37
C LYS A 186 -1.93 12.23 -29.65
N PHE A 187 -2.20 11.17 -30.38
CA PHE A 187 -2.08 9.82 -29.88
C PHE A 187 -0.63 9.30 -29.99
N ALA A 188 -0.08 8.78 -28.91
CA ALA A 188 1.19 8.05 -28.87
C ALA A 188 0.93 6.56 -28.65
N LYS A 189 1.48 5.71 -29.54
CA LYS A 189 1.37 4.25 -29.43
C LYS A 189 2.31 3.65 -28.39
N SER A 190 3.35 4.38 -28.02
CA SER A 190 4.33 3.96 -27.01
C SER A 190 4.57 5.12 -26.06
N VAL A 191 4.45 4.82 -24.77
CA VAL A 191 4.72 5.73 -23.66
C VAL A 191 5.79 5.08 -22.80
N SER A 192 6.74 5.87 -22.30
CA SER A 192 7.81 5.43 -21.42
C SER A 192 7.28 4.77 -20.17
N GLY A 193 7.99 3.75 -19.70
CA GLY A 193 7.58 3.02 -18.50
C GLY A 193 7.90 3.78 -17.22
N ILE A 194 7.18 3.42 -16.15
CA ILE A 194 7.34 3.96 -14.81
C ILE A 194 7.50 2.79 -13.84
N ASP A 195 8.48 2.87 -12.94
CA ASP A 195 8.63 1.94 -11.81
C ASP A 195 8.30 2.69 -10.52
N TYR A 196 7.52 2.07 -9.65
CA TYR A 196 7.04 2.67 -8.40
C TYR A 196 7.29 1.77 -7.21
N LYS A 197 7.97 2.31 -6.20
CA LYS A 197 8.21 1.63 -4.93
C LYS A 197 7.57 2.40 -3.80
N LYS A 198 6.76 1.71 -3.00
CA LYS A 198 6.03 2.32 -1.91
C LYS A 198 6.19 1.50 -0.64
N GLU A 199 6.54 2.19 0.44
CA GLU A 199 6.56 1.69 1.81
C GLU A 199 5.51 2.44 2.61
N THR A 200 4.71 1.72 3.38
CA THR A 200 3.68 2.35 4.20
C THR A 200 3.61 1.70 5.57
N PHE A 201 3.56 2.52 6.60
CA PHE A 201 3.34 2.10 7.98
C PHE A 201 2.05 2.72 8.49
N TYR A 202 1.17 1.89 9.04
CA TYR A 202 -0.10 2.30 9.64
C TYR A 202 -0.17 1.80 11.07
N THR A 203 -0.73 2.64 11.95
CA THR A 203 -1.27 2.16 13.21
C THR A 203 -2.79 2.25 13.15
N PHE A 204 -3.48 1.27 13.71
CA PHE A 204 -4.92 1.22 13.77
C PHE A 204 -5.37 1.04 15.23
N ALA A 205 -6.39 1.77 15.62
CA ALA A 205 -7.09 1.59 16.87
C ALA A 205 -8.56 1.30 16.56
N GLY A 206 -9.13 0.30 17.21
CA GLY A 206 -10.48 -0.13 16.90
C GLY A 206 -10.97 -1.22 17.85
N PHE A 207 -11.89 -2.01 17.36
CA PHE A 207 -12.45 -3.13 18.11
C PHE A 207 -12.78 -4.31 17.20
N ILE A 208 -12.86 -5.49 17.82
CA ILE A 208 -13.31 -6.72 17.20
C ILE A 208 -14.57 -7.21 17.92
N LEU A 209 -15.58 -7.56 17.15
CA LEU A 209 -16.74 -8.32 17.60
C LEU A 209 -16.55 -9.77 17.19
N LYS A 210 -16.60 -10.71 18.16
CA LYS A 210 -16.61 -12.13 17.86
C LYS A 210 -17.97 -12.73 18.21
N PHE A 211 -18.45 -13.62 17.36
CA PHE A 211 -19.63 -14.41 17.63
C PHE A 211 -19.36 -15.87 17.27
N SER A 212 -19.63 -16.77 18.22
CA SER A 212 -19.43 -18.22 18.04
C SER A 212 -20.74 -18.97 18.21
N HIS A 213 -21.09 -19.80 17.23
CA HIS A 213 -22.24 -20.67 17.28
C HIS A 213 -21.89 -22.06 16.73
N LYS A 214 -21.90 -23.10 17.59
CA LYS A 214 -21.50 -24.46 17.23
C LYS A 214 -20.07 -24.48 16.65
N LYS A 215 -19.95 -24.81 15.36
CA LYS A 215 -18.68 -24.91 14.62
C LYS A 215 -18.31 -23.62 13.86
N TRP A 216 -19.17 -22.60 13.92
CA TRP A 216 -18.97 -21.34 13.21
C TRP A 216 -18.48 -20.27 14.13
N HIS A 217 -17.46 -19.54 13.68
CA HIS A 217 -16.90 -18.36 14.36
C HIS A 217 -16.85 -17.20 13.39
N PHE A 218 -17.42 -16.09 13.80
CA PHE A 218 -17.48 -14.85 13.03
C PHE A 218 -16.72 -13.77 13.78
N HIS A 219 -15.82 -13.07 13.10
CA HIS A 219 -15.11 -11.93 13.65
C HIS A 219 -15.34 -10.75 12.71
N LEU A 220 -15.73 -9.62 13.27
CA LEU A 220 -15.87 -8.35 12.58
C LEU A 220 -14.98 -7.32 13.27
N GLY A 221 -13.98 -6.80 12.57
CA GLY A 221 -13.06 -5.78 13.06
C GLY A 221 -13.33 -4.45 12.37
N THR A 222 -13.35 -3.36 13.14
CA THR A 222 -13.49 -1.98 12.66
C THR A 222 -12.39 -1.13 13.26
N TYR A 223 -11.66 -0.41 12.42
CA TYR A 223 -10.48 0.33 12.84
C TYR A 223 -10.38 1.71 12.15
N LEU A 224 -9.83 2.67 12.92
CA LEU A 224 -9.38 3.96 12.39
C LEU A 224 -7.86 4.06 12.60
N SER A 225 -7.17 4.70 11.65
CA SER A 225 -5.72 4.89 11.73
C SER A 225 -5.40 6.20 12.44
N PRO A 226 -4.96 6.20 13.71
CA PRO A 226 -4.51 7.42 14.37
C PRO A 226 -3.23 7.99 13.75
N TYR A 227 -2.42 7.17 13.09
CA TYR A 227 -1.17 7.59 12.45
C TYR A 227 -0.88 6.73 11.23
N SER A 228 -0.47 7.38 10.13
CA SER A 228 0.08 6.73 8.95
C SER A 228 1.30 7.48 8.44
N TYR A 229 2.28 6.73 7.96
CA TYR A 229 3.48 7.21 7.28
C TYR A 229 3.60 6.47 5.96
N SER A 230 3.89 7.19 4.88
CA SER A 230 4.20 6.59 3.60
C SER A 230 5.42 7.25 2.98
N TYR A 231 6.20 6.44 2.31
CA TYR A 231 7.36 6.85 1.54
C TYR A 231 7.27 6.14 0.18
N ALA A 232 7.32 6.91 -0.90
CA ALA A 232 7.27 6.37 -2.24
C ALA A 232 8.37 6.98 -3.11
N VAL A 233 8.87 6.18 -4.04
CA VAL A 233 9.80 6.60 -5.09
C VAL A 233 9.26 6.13 -6.42
N ASP A 234 9.04 7.10 -7.28
CA ASP A 234 8.62 6.93 -8.64
C ASP A 234 9.83 7.15 -9.57
N TYR A 235 10.07 6.22 -10.47
CA TYR A 235 11.18 6.24 -11.41
C TYR A 235 10.64 6.29 -12.83
N HIS A 236 10.78 7.44 -13.47
CA HIS A 236 10.39 7.65 -14.87
C HIS A 236 11.55 7.31 -15.80
N ARG A 237 11.32 6.37 -16.70
CA ARG A 237 12.23 6.04 -17.79
C ARG A 237 11.97 6.98 -18.96
N ASP A 238 12.93 7.84 -19.27
CA ASP A 238 12.80 8.76 -20.42
C ASP A 238 13.34 8.10 -21.69
N GLU A 239 12.46 7.41 -22.42
CA GLU A 239 12.78 6.76 -23.70
C GLU A 239 12.58 7.66 -24.91
N ARG A 240 12.21 8.93 -24.73
CA ARG A 240 11.96 9.83 -25.84
C ARG A 240 13.25 10.05 -26.64
N ASN A 241 13.13 9.99 -27.98
CA ASN A 241 14.20 10.30 -28.96
C ASN A 241 14.56 11.80 -28.98
N ILE A 242 14.96 12.35 -27.85
CA ILE A 242 15.56 13.67 -27.72
C ILE A 242 17.07 13.44 -27.69
N SER A 243 17.89 14.38 -28.19
CA SER A 243 19.33 14.27 -28.27
C SER A 243 19.95 13.62 -27.00
N GLU A 244 21.02 12.85 -27.16
CA GLU A 244 21.61 12.04 -26.06
C GLU A 244 21.88 12.83 -24.77
N GLU A 245 22.04 14.14 -24.85
CA GLU A 245 22.23 15.05 -23.71
C GLU A 245 20.97 15.29 -22.87
N SER A 246 19.76 14.94 -23.36
CA SER A 246 18.48 15.19 -22.70
C SER A 246 17.74 13.93 -22.24
N LYS A 247 18.29 12.76 -22.51
CA LYS A 247 17.79 11.47 -22.00
C LYS A 247 18.27 11.28 -20.56
N ALA A 248 17.53 11.78 -19.62
CA ALA A 248 17.84 11.54 -18.23
C ALA A 248 16.61 10.94 -17.55
N ASP A 249 16.72 9.68 -17.18
CA ASP A 249 15.82 9.07 -16.23
C ASP A 249 15.76 9.93 -14.97
N TYR A 250 14.59 10.08 -14.38
CA TYR A 250 14.45 10.88 -13.17
C TYR A 250 13.59 10.20 -12.14
N TYR A 251 13.82 10.59 -10.89
CA TYR A 251 13.12 10.07 -9.74
C TYR A 251 12.26 11.14 -9.11
N LEU A 252 11.07 10.76 -8.69
CA LEU A 252 10.17 11.53 -7.86
C LEU A 252 10.03 10.84 -6.51
N LEU A 253 10.08 11.62 -5.45
CA LEU A 253 9.98 11.12 -4.08
C LEU A 253 8.81 11.76 -3.39
N GLU A 254 7.97 10.96 -2.80
CA GLU A 254 6.81 11.35 -2.02
C GLU A 254 6.95 10.89 -0.58
N ARG A 255 6.58 11.74 0.34
CA ARG A 255 6.59 11.45 1.76
C ARG A 255 5.39 12.06 2.43
N THR A 256 4.50 11.21 2.94
CA THR A 256 3.28 11.64 3.62
C THR A 256 3.26 11.20 5.08
N ILE A 257 2.75 12.07 5.95
CA ILE A 257 2.44 11.75 7.34
C ILE A 257 1.03 12.24 7.60
N ASN A 258 0.16 11.34 8.06
CA ASN A 258 -1.25 11.67 8.24
C ASN A 258 -1.82 11.10 9.52
N TYR A 259 -2.86 11.78 10.00
CA TYR A 259 -3.62 11.42 11.20
C TYR A 259 -5.08 11.24 10.82
N LEU A 260 -5.71 10.18 11.34
CA LEU A 260 -7.13 9.84 11.14
C LEU A 260 -7.57 9.78 9.67
N SER A 261 -6.65 9.45 8.77
CA SER A 261 -6.87 9.50 7.32
C SER A 261 -7.32 8.18 6.71
N ARG A 262 -7.34 7.09 7.49
CA ARG A 262 -7.61 5.75 6.99
C ARG A 262 -8.56 4.98 7.89
N MET A 263 -9.38 4.14 7.26
CA MET A 263 -10.22 3.17 7.95
C MET A 263 -9.96 1.76 7.41
N LYS A 264 -10.20 0.76 8.24
CA LYS A 264 -10.07 -0.65 7.89
C LYS A 264 -11.25 -1.42 8.48
N GLU A 265 -11.88 -2.23 7.65
CA GLU A 265 -12.90 -3.20 8.05
C GLU A 265 -12.37 -4.61 7.76
N GLU A 266 -12.60 -5.53 8.66
CA GLU A 266 -12.18 -6.93 8.53
C GLU A 266 -13.32 -7.87 8.87
N LEU A 267 -13.57 -8.85 8.04
CA LEU A 267 -14.45 -9.98 8.29
C LEU A 267 -13.63 -11.27 8.26
N LYS A 268 -13.71 -12.08 9.31
CA LYS A 268 -13.15 -13.44 9.35
C LYS A 268 -14.25 -14.42 9.71
N ILE A 269 -14.41 -15.43 8.91
CA ILE A 269 -15.36 -16.52 9.12
C ILE A 269 -14.55 -17.81 9.21
N GLN A 270 -14.70 -18.56 10.31
CA GLN A 270 -14.04 -19.83 10.54
C GLN A 270 -15.08 -20.94 10.71
N TYR A 271 -14.76 -22.12 10.21
CA TYR A 271 -15.57 -23.32 10.39
C TYR A 271 -14.69 -24.47 10.91
N ASP A 272 -14.99 -24.96 12.11
CA ASP A 272 -14.29 -26.09 12.74
C ASP A 272 -14.68 -27.40 12.05
N LEU A 273 -13.76 -28.00 11.34
CA LEU A 273 -13.91 -29.38 10.84
C LEU A 273 -13.66 -30.37 11.95
N LYS A 274 -12.62 -30.11 12.76
CA LYS A 274 -12.26 -30.82 14.01
C LYS A 274 -11.86 -29.80 15.06
N SER A 275 -11.69 -30.23 16.29
CA SER A 275 -11.31 -29.36 17.42
C SER A 275 -9.97 -28.61 17.19
N PHE A 276 -9.08 -29.21 16.40
CA PHE A 276 -7.73 -28.65 16.13
C PHE A 276 -7.55 -28.17 14.68
N PHE A 277 -8.56 -28.29 13.82
CA PHE A 277 -8.43 -27.97 12.40
C PHE A 277 -9.74 -27.46 11.81
N GLY A 278 -9.66 -26.45 10.95
CA GLY A 278 -10.81 -25.93 10.22
C GLY A 278 -10.39 -25.09 9.01
N ILE A 279 -11.38 -24.49 8.40
CA ILE A 279 -11.22 -23.60 7.25
C ILE A 279 -11.55 -22.15 7.63
N THR A 280 -10.91 -21.21 6.95
CA THR A 280 -11.10 -19.79 7.18
C THR A 280 -11.34 -19.08 5.86
N PHE A 281 -12.28 -18.15 5.88
CA PHE A 281 -12.44 -17.10 4.87
C PHE A 281 -12.21 -15.74 5.54
N LYS A 282 -11.43 -14.87 4.90
CA LYS A 282 -11.22 -13.50 5.32
C LYS A 282 -11.55 -12.54 4.19
N ALA A 283 -12.11 -11.41 4.55
CA ALA A 283 -12.24 -10.25 3.68
C ALA A 283 -11.81 -9.01 4.45
N SER A 284 -11.06 -8.13 3.83
CA SER A 284 -10.75 -6.83 4.43
C SER A 284 -10.89 -5.71 3.42
N PHE A 285 -11.28 -4.55 3.91
CA PHE A 285 -11.40 -3.32 3.15
C PHE A 285 -10.57 -2.24 3.82
N ILE A 286 -9.65 -1.62 3.07
CA ILE A 286 -8.86 -0.48 3.51
C ILE A 286 -9.24 0.70 2.62
N TYR A 287 -9.64 1.79 3.26
CA TYR A 287 -9.90 3.06 2.61
C TYR A 287 -9.06 4.15 3.26
N GLY A 288 -8.35 4.90 2.43
CA GLY A 288 -7.67 6.13 2.81
C GLY A 288 -7.99 7.23 1.82
N GLY A 289 -8.48 8.36 2.31
CA GLY A 289 -8.62 9.59 1.53
C GLY A 289 -7.25 10.12 1.09
N ILE A 290 -7.25 11.20 0.30
CA ILE A 290 -6.01 11.83 -0.14
C ILE A 290 -5.27 12.38 1.08
N SER A 291 -4.08 11.86 1.27
CA SER A 291 -3.15 12.22 2.32
C SER A 291 -2.01 13.04 1.73
N GLU A 292 -1.85 14.28 2.17
CA GLU A 292 -0.87 15.20 1.60
C GLU A 292 0.50 15.10 2.26
N GLY A 293 1.55 15.45 1.51
CA GLY A 293 2.93 15.36 1.97
C GLY A 293 3.92 16.19 1.17
N LEU A 294 5.18 15.91 1.41
CA LEU A 294 6.32 16.54 0.75
C LEU A 294 6.67 15.83 -0.54
N PHE A 295 6.97 16.61 -1.56
CA PHE A 295 7.42 16.15 -2.85
C PHE A 295 8.84 16.64 -3.13
N ALA A 296 9.70 15.73 -3.58
CA ALA A 296 11.05 16.03 -4.00
C ALA A 296 11.38 15.33 -5.33
N THR A 297 12.30 15.88 -6.08
CA THR A 297 12.79 15.30 -7.34
C THR A 297 14.31 15.40 -7.40
N ASN A 298 14.94 14.50 -8.14
CA ASN A 298 16.34 14.66 -8.52
C ASN A 298 16.51 15.39 -9.86
N ARG A 299 15.40 15.82 -10.47
CA ARG A 299 15.38 16.53 -11.75
C ARG A 299 15.24 18.03 -11.52
N TYR A 300 16.13 18.82 -12.06
CA TYR A 300 16.03 20.27 -12.02
C TYR A 300 16.20 20.89 -13.40
N ARG A 301 15.56 22.04 -13.59
CA ARG A 301 15.71 22.81 -14.82
C ARG A 301 16.92 23.71 -14.70
N SER A 302 17.92 23.53 -15.56
CA SER A 302 19.07 24.44 -15.61
C SER A 302 18.59 25.87 -15.88
N SER A 303 19.09 26.83 -15.11
CA SER A 303 18.82 28.27 -15.30
C SER A 303 19.46 28.83 -16.58
N HIS A 304 20.28 28.02 -17.27
CA HIS A 304 20.88 28.41 -18.55
C HIS A 304 19.91 28.20 -19.69
N SER A 305 19.92 29.12 -20.62
CA SER A 305 18.98 29.40 -21.72
C SER A 305 18.53 28.25 -22.64
N SER A 306 18.92 27.00 -22.38
CA SER A 306 18.59 25.84 -23.21
C SER A 306 17.34 25.08 -22.79
N GLY A 307 16.81 25.32 -21.57
CA GLY A 307 15.63 24.58 -21.07
C GLY A 307 15.86 23.08 -20.85
N ILE A 308 17.12 22.63 -20.84
CA ILE A 308 17.50 21.23 -20.65
C ILE A 308 17.35 20.86 -19.17
N PHE A 309 16.67 19.75 -18.89
CA PHE A 309 16.61 19.17 -17.57
C PHE A 309 17.92 18.42 -17.28
N GLN A 310 18.41 18.57 -16.06
CA GLN A 310 19.59 17.85 -15.54
C GLN A 310 19.19 17.08 -14.30
N ASN A 311 19.85 15.95 -14.06
CA ASN A 311 19.69 15.18 -12.84
C ASN A 311 20.70 15.63 -11.79
N SER A 312 20.23 15.73 -10.55
CA SER A 312 21.08 15.93 -9.38
C SER A 312 21.32 14.58 -8.68
N SER A 313 22.47 14.43 -8.03
CA SER A 313 22.71 13.34 -7.08
C SER A 313 21.93 13.54 -5.76
N GLU A 314 21.36 14.73 -5.55
CA GLU A 314 20.65 15.12 -4.34
C GLU A 314 19.15 15.33 -4.62
N TRP A 315 18.33 15.09 -3.60
CA TRP A 315 16.89 15.35 -3.65
C TRP A 315 16.62 16.84 -3.47
N ILE A 316 15.87 17.41 -4.40
CA ILE A 316 15.42 18.79 -4.39
C ILE A 316 13.97 18.85 -3.98
N VAL A 317 13.69 19.40 -2.79
CA VAL A 317 12.32 19.64 -2.35
C VAL A 317 11.72 20.77 -3.16
N THR A 318 10.64 20.50 -3.87
CA THR A 318 10.07 21.43 -4.86
C THR A 318 9.12 22.48 -4.27
N GLY A 319 8.67 22.29 -3.04
CA GLY A 319 7.57 23.07 -2.45
C GLY A 319 6.17 22.75 -3.02
N GLN A 320 6.08 21.86 -4.00
CA GLN A 320 4.80 21.30 -4.43
C GLN A 320 4.35 20.25 -3.43
N PRO A 321 3.09 20.22 -3.00
CA PRO A 321 2.58 19.13 -2.19
C PRO A 321 2.28 17.92 -3.06
N CYS A 322 2.69 16.75 -2.60
CA CYS A 322 2.19 15.47 -3.11
C CYS A 322 0.99 14.99 -2.30
N GLY A 323 0.33 13.95 -2.79
CA GLY A 323 -0.75 13.27 -2.09
C GLY A 323 -0.84 11.82 -2.47
N GLU A 324 -1.36 11.03 -1.57
CA GLU A 324 -1.62 9.61 -1.81
C GLU A 324 -3.00 9.19 -1.32
N ASN A 325 -3.56 8.18 -1.94
CA ASN A 325 -4.72 7.47 -1.40
C ASN A 325 -4.56 5.95 -1.52
N ILE A 326 -5.45 5.23 -0.85
CA ILE A 326 -5.56 3.78 -0.95
C ILE A 326 -7.01 3.36 -0.89
N ILE A 327 -7.40 2.47 -1.79
CA ILE A 327 -8.66 1.74 -1.73
C ILE A 327 -8.31 0.29 -2.06
N LEU A 328 -8.42 -0.61 -1.09
CA LEU A 328 -8.02 -1.99 -1.26
C LEU A 328 -9.03 -2.93 -0.61
N LEU A 329 -9.43 -3.96 -1.36
CA LEU A 329 -10.21 -5.10 -0.94
C LEU A 329 -9.31 -6.33 -1.00
N ASN A 330 -9.23 -7.10 0.07
CA ASN A 330 -8.49 -8.35 0.11
C ASN A 330 -9.44 -9.49 0.44
N PHE A 331 -9.23 -10.63 -0.20
CA PHE A 331 -9.99 -11.85 0.02
C PHE A 331 -9.03 -13.03 0.16
N ASP A 332 -9.13 -13.75 1.26
CA ASP A 332 -8.28 -14.90 1.55
C ASP A 332 -9.11 -16.13 1.89
N LEU A 333 -8.64 -17.26 1.44
CA LEU A 333 -9.08 -18.58 1.85
C LEU A 333 -7.91 -19.30 2.52
N GLY A 334 -8.14 -19.87 3.68
CA GLY A 334 -7.11 -20.54 4.45
C GLY A 334 -7.62 -21.76 5.19
N CYS A 335 -6.72 -22.38 5.88
CA CYS A 335 -7.05 -23.36 6.91
C CYS A 335 -6.31 -23.00 8.19
N PHE A 336 -6.89 -23.30 9.33
CA PHE A 336 -6.24 -23.05 10.61
C PHE A 336 -5.99 -24.34 11.37
N PHE A 337 -4.91 -24.33 12.14
CA PHE A 337 -4.52 -25.39 13.07
C PHE A 337 -4.41 -24.80 14.47
N LYS A 338 -5.14 -25.36 15.44
CA LYS A 338 -5.13 -24.96 16.85
C LYS A 338 -4.34 -25.97 17.70
N PHE A 339 -3.55 -25.48 18.65
CA PHE A 339 -2.70 -26.29 19.54
C PHE A 339 -2.86 -25.89 21.00
#